data_a311b579693b074b3eafa1c8d7d863b1
#
_entry.id   a311b579693b074b3eafa1c8d7d863b1
#
_cell.length_a   1.000
_cell.length_b   1.000
_cell.length_c   1.000
_cell.angle_alpha   90.00
_cell.angle_beta   90.00
_cell.angle_gamma   90.00
#
_symmetry.space_group_name_H-M   'P 1'
#
loop_
_entity.id
_entity.type
_entity.pdbx_description
1 polymer ?
#
loop_
_entity_poly.entity_id
_entity_poly.type
_entity_poly.pdbx_seq_one_letter_code
_entity_poly.pdbx_strand_id
1 'polypeptide(L)'
;MIFVLLGIHEDSNNRAKLASFLRYHSSTSGDELTSLKDYVSRMKENQKDIYYITGESRQVVDQSAFVERVRKRGFEIIYMTEPIDEYCVQQLKEFEGKKLVSVTKEGLELPEDEDEKKKYVFRNYQYSIHFSLVDAKKIKKNTKHYAKS
;
A
#
# COMPACT_ATOMS: atom_id res chain seq x y z
N MET A 1 -7.24 -24.69 9.11
CA MET A 1 -7.04 -23.25 9.36
C MET A 1 -7.53 -22.80 10.73
N ILE A 2 -8.77 -23.10 11.08
CA ILE A 2 -9.40 -22.63 12.34
C ILE A 2 -8.61 -23.02 13.61
N PHE A 3 -8.05 -24.22 13.68
CA PHE A 3 -7.25 -24.66 14.82
C PHE A 3 -5.93 -23.88 14.97
N VAL A 4 -5.34 -23.47 13.87
CA VAL A 4 -4.13 -22.61 13.88
C VAL A 4 -4.49 -21.23 14.43
N LEU A 5 -5.61 -20.68 13.99
CA LEU A 5 -6.11 -19.37 14.44
C LEU A 5 -6.45 -19.37 15.94
N LEU A 6 -7.09 -20.44 16.43
CA LEU A 6 -7.32 -20.62 17.87
C LEU A 6 -6.02 -20.74 18.66
N GLY A 7 -5.04 -21.51 18.16
CA GLY A 7 -3.73 -21.61 18.78
C GLY A 7 -3.00 -20.28 18.87
N ILE A 8 -3.10 -19.42 17.85
CA ILE A 8 -2.52 -18.07 17.87
C ILE A 8 -3.17 -17.22 18.96
N HIS A 9 -4.45 -17.38 19.18
CA HIS A 9 -5.17 -16.67 20.23
C HIS A 9 -4.75 -17.13 21.63
N GLU A 10 -4.66 -18.43 21.84
CA GLU A 10 -4.49 -19.06 23.16
C GLU A 10 -3.03 -19.25 23.57
N ASP A 11 -2.15 -19.61 22.63
CA ASP A 11 -0.74 -19.94 22.89
C ASP A 11 0.21 -18.82 22.49
N SER A 12 0.52 -17.97 23.44
CA SER A 12 1.44 -16.85 23.22
C SER A 12 2.88 -17.27 22.90
N ASN A 13 3.32 -18.44 23.40
CA ASN A 13 4.71 -18.90 23.24
C ASN A 13 4.97 -19.42 21.82
N ASN A 14 3.99 -20.06 21.21
CA ASN A 14 4.10 -20.62 19.85
C ASN A 14 3.44 -19.76 18.78
N ARG A 15 2.94 -18.58 19.13
CA ARG A 15 2.18 -17.69 18.25
C ARG A 15 2.89 -17.38 16.94
N ALA A 16 4.16 -17.01 16.98
CA ALA A 16 4.96 -16.72 15.81
C ALA A 16 5.13 -17.94 14.89
N LYS A 17 5.32 -19.11 15.48
CA LYS A 17 5.43 -20.37 14.74
C LYS A 17 4.09 -20.76 14.10
N LEU A 18 3.00 -20.63 14.84
CA LEU A 18 1.65 -20.89 14.33
C LEU A 18 1.27 -19.91 13.21
N ALA A 19 1.68 -18.66 13.31
CA ALA A 19 1.45 -17.66 12.27
C ALA A 19 2.09 -18.02 10.91
N SER A 20 3.16 -18.80 10.90
CA SER A 20 3.80 -19.27 9.65
C SER A 20 2.92 -20.24 8.85
N PHE A 21 1.93 -20.87 9.49
CA PHE A 21 0.98 -21.78 8.84
C PHE A 21 -0.26 -21.09 8.31
N LEU A 22 -0.46 -19.81 8.63
CA LEU A 22 -1.59 -19.04 8.11
C LEU A 22 -1.48 -18.87 6.60
N ARG A 23 -2.64 -18.94 5.94
CA ARG A 23 -2.76 -18.76 4.49
C ARG A 23 -3.94 -17.86 4.20
N TYR A 24 -3.69 -16.84 3.38
CA TYR A 24 -4.67 -15.82 3.02
C TYR A 24 -4.65 -15.53 1.53
N HIS A 25 -5.76 -15.06 1.00
CA HIS A 25 -5.72 -14.35 -0.28
C HIS A 25 -5.12 -12.96 -0.10
N SER A 26 -4.54 -12.43 -1.16
CA SER A 26 -4.06 -11.05 -1.18
C SER A 26 -4.48 -10.33 -2.46
N SER A 27 -4.24 -9.05 -2.52
CA SER A 27 -4.53 -8.23 -3.70
C SER A 27 -3.73 -8.63 -4.94
N THR A 28 -2.68 -9.41 -4.78
CA THR A 28 -1.78 -9.86 -5.87
C THR A 28 -1.74 -11.37 -6.04
N SER A 29 -2.25 -12.14 -5.08
CA SER A 29 -2.17 -13.62 -5.13
C SER A 29 -3.13 -14.28 -6.11
N GLY A 30 -4.09 -13.54 -6.67
CA GLY A 30 -5.13 -14.13 -7.51
C GLY A 30 -5.96 -15.15 -6.72
N ASP A 31 -6.15 -16.34 -7.26
CA ASP A 31 -6.88 -17.42 -6.61
C ASP A 31 -6.00 -18.29 -5.68
N GLU A 32 -4.71 -18.02 -5.66
CA GLU A 32 -3.79 -18.74 -4.78
C GLU A 32 -3.76 -18.15 -3.37
N LEU A 33 -3.45 -18.99 -2.41
CA LEU A 33 -3.24 -18.57 -1.03
C LEU A 33 -1.76 -18.23 -0.81
N THR A 34 -1.51 -17.17 -0.09
CA THR A 34 -0.15 -16.73 0.28
C THR A 34 0.07 -16.85 1.79
N SER A 35 1.29 -17.13 2.19
CA SER A 35 1.70 -17.06 3.60
C SER A 35 2.14 -15.65 3.98
N LEU A 36 2.17 -15.36 5.28
CA LEU A 36 2.75 -14.10 5.77
C LEU A 36 4.24 -13.98 5.41
N LYS A 37 4.96 -15.08 5.37
CA LYS A 37 6.38 -15.12 4.97
C LYS A 37 6.55 -14.75 3.50
N ASP A 38 5.73 -15.30 2.62
CA ASP A 38 5.77 -14.97 1.18
C ASP A 38 5.39 -13.50 0.96
N TYR A 39 4.41 -13.00 1.70
CA TYR A 39 4.07 -11.57 1.68
C TYR A 39 5.28 -10.71 2.06
N VAL A 40 5.94 -11.01 3.19
CA VAL A 40 7.12 -10.26 3.65
C VAL A 40 8.25 -10.31 2.63
N SER A 41 8.43 -11.43 1.94
CA SER A 41 9.46 -11.54 0.88
C SER A 41 9.19 -10.65 -0.34
N ARG A 42 7.92 -10.29 -0.58
CA ARG A 42 7.51 -9.41 -1.68
C ARG A 42 7.32 -7.95 -1.27
N MET A 43 7.52 -7.64 0.03
CA MET A 43 7.40 -6.26 0.51
C MET A 43 8.40 -5.34 -0.19
N LYS A 44 7.97 -4.11 -0.46
CA LYS A 44 8.87 -3.07 -0.98
C LYS A 44 9.86 -2.61 0.10
N GLU A 45 11.02 -2.13 -0.31
CA GLU A 45 12.07 -1.64 0.61
C GLU A 45 11.59 -0.52 1.54
N ASN A 46 10.73 0.36 1.03
CA ASN A 46 10.15 1.45 1.80
C ASN A 46 8.93 1.06 2.63
N GLN A 47 8.43 -0.18 2.50
CA GLN A 47 7.29 -0.70 3.24
C GLN A 47 7.72 -1.20 4.62
N LYS A 48 7.13 -0.65 5.67
CA LYS A 48 7.46 -1.00 7.06
C LYS A 48 6.49 -2.01 7.67
N ASP A 49 5.24 -2.00 7.22
CA ASP A 49 4.14 -2.73 7.83
C ASP A 49 3.51 -3.72 6.85
N ILE A 50 2.90 -4.77 7.42
CA ILE A 50 2.05 -5.73 6.68
C ILE A 50 0.65 -5.14 6.63
N TYR A 51 0.13 -4.86 5.45
CA TYR A 51 -1.22 -4.31 5.28
C TYR A 51 -2.24 -5.42 5.17
N TYR A 52 -3.34 -5.30 5.91
CA TYR A 52 -4.47 -6.22 5.83
C TYR A 52 -5.80 -5.48 5.86
N ILE A 53 -6.85 -6.17 5.41
CA ILE A 53 -8.23 -5.75 5.55
C ILE A 53 -9.07 -6.93 6.01
N THR A 54 -10.04 -6.68 6.89
CA THR A 54 -11.06 -7.66 7.28
C THR A 54 -12.38 -7.35 6.59
N GLY A 55 -13.16 -8.37 6.29
CA GLY A 55 -14.46 -8.20 5.67
C GLY A 55 -15.19 -9.53 5.46
N GLU A 56 -16.41 -9.46 5.00
CA GLU A 56 -17.29 -10.63 4.86
C GLU A 56 -16.89 -11.59 3.73
N SER A 57 -16.31 -11.05 2.66
CA SER A 57 -15.86 -11.83 1.52
C SER A 57 -14.73 -11.14 0.77
N ARG A 58 -13.96 -11.92 0.00
CA ARG A 58 -12.91 -11.42 -0.87
C ARG A 58 -13.42 -10.37 -1.86
N GLN A 59 -14.58 -10.59 -2.46
CA GLN A 59 -15.16 -9.66 -3.43
C GLN A 59 -15.47 -8.30 -2.80
N VAL A 60 -16.02 -8.29 -1.59
CA VAL A 60 -16.35 -7.06 -0.86
C VAL A 60 -15.10 -6.28 -0.51
N VAL A 61 -14.08 -6.94 0.04
CA VAL A 61 -12.84 -6.25 0.43
C VAL A 61 -12.04 -5.77 -0.77
N ASP A 62 -12.01 -6.50 -1.87
CA ASP A 62 -11.30 -6.12 -3.09
C ASP A 62 -11.86 -4.84 -3.73
N GLN A 63 -13.15 -4.59 -3.58
CA GLN A 63 -13.84 -3.38 -4.08
C GLN A 63 -13.79 -2.19 -3.10
N SER A 64 -13.19 -2.37 -1.93
CA SER A 64 -13.08 -1.30 -0.93
C SER A 64 -12.20 -0.15 -1.41
N ALA A 65 -12.66 1.08 -1.16
CA ALA A 65 -11.87 2.29 -1.44
C ALA A 65 -10.54 2.32 -0.67
N PHE A 66 -10.49 1.71 0.51
CA PHE A 66 -9.26 1.59 1.29
C PHE A 66 -8.22 0.70 0.59
N VAL A 67 -8.67 -0.41 0.03
CA VAL A 67 -7.82 -1.33 -0.75
C VAL A 67 -7.33 -0.64 -2.00
N GLU A 68 -8.19 0.04 -2.73
CA GLU A 68 -7.82 0.77 -3.94
C GLU A 68 -6.74 1.83 -3.67
N ARG A 69 -6.87 2.58 -2.58
CA ARG A 69 -5.88 3.58 -2.17
C ARG A 69 -4.50 2.97 -1.95
N VAL A 70 -4.41 1.83 -1.28
CA VAL A 70 -3.15 1.15 -0.97
C VAL A 70 -2.57 0.50 -2.23
N ARG A 71 -3.42 -0.12 -3.08
CA ARG A 71 -3.03 -0.69 -4.38
C ARG A 71 -2.46 0.36 -5.33
N LYS A 72 -3.04 1.54 -5.40
CA LYS A 72 -2.53 2.66 -6.23
C LYS A 72 -1.12 3.07 -5.85
N ARG A 73 -0.72 2.86 -4.60
CA ARG A 73 0.65 3.05 -4.10
C ARG A 73 1.56 1.85 -4.36
N GLY A 74 1.02 0.80 -4.99
CA GLY A 74 1.76 -0.41 -5.34
C GLY A 74 2.06 -1.34 -4.17
N PHE A 75 1.32 -1.25 -3.07
CA PHE A 75 1.44 -2.16 -1.94
C PHE A 75 0.44 -3.31 -2.02
N GLU A 76 0.88 -4.49 -1.61
CA GLU A 76 0.04 -5.68 -1.46
C GLU A 76 -0.76 -5.62 -0.16
N ILE A 77 -1.97 -6.18 -0.17
CA ILE A 77 -2.88 -6.20 0.98
C ILE A 77 -3.36 -7.63 1.20
N ILE A 78 -3.31 -8.11 2.43
CA ILE A 78 -3.85 -9.40 2.85
C ILE A 78 -5.35 -9.26 3.10
N TYR A 79 -6.13 -10.20 2.58
CA TYR A 79 -7.57 -10.29 2.77
C TYR A 79 -7.89 -11.30 3.86
N MET A 80 -8.46 -10.83 4.95
CA MET A 80 -8.87 -11.60 6.10
C MET A 80 -10.40 -11.66 6.15
N THR A 81 -10.96 -12.75 5.68
CA THR A 81 -12.41 -12.90 5.46
C THR A 81 -13.08 -13.88 6.42
N GLU A 82 -12.30 -14.53 7.26
CA GLU A 82 -12.85 -15.40 8.32
C GLU A 82 -13.16 -14.56 9.58
N PRO A 83 -14.31 -14.80 10.25
CA PRO A 83 -14.67 -14.02 11.44
C PRO A 83 -13.63 -14.09 12.56
N ILE A 84 -12.92 -15.19 12.67
CA ILE A 84 -11.86 -15.39 13.67
C ILE A 84 -10.58 -14.60 13.38
N ASP A 85 -10.39 -14.13 12.14
CA ASP A 85 -9.18 -13.38 11.73
C ASP A 85 -9.05 -12.06 12.52
N GLU A 86 -10.16 -11.40 12.82
CA GLU A 86 -10.14 -10.17 13.63
C GLU A 86 -9.57 -10.40 15.03
N TYR A 87 -9.94 -11.51 15.65
CA TYR A 87 -9.39 -11.88 16.97
C TYR A 87 -7.94 -12.31 16.87
N CYS A 88 -7.59 -13.04 15.82
CA CYS A 88 -6.24 -13.50 15.58
C CYS A 88 -5.28 -12.33 15.39
N VAL A 89 -5.64 -11.34 14.59
CA VAL A 89 -4.84 -10.14 14.31
C VAL A 89 -4.62 -9.28 15.54
N GLN A 90 -5.60 -9.20 16.44
CA GLN A 90 -5.45 -8.48 17.72
C GLN A 90 -4.38 -9.11 18.62
N GLN A 91 -4.16 -10.41 18.51
CA GLN A 91 -3.14 -11.15 19.24
C GLN A 91 -1.80 -11.19 18.47
N LEU A 92 -1.86 -11.43 17.16
CA LEU A 92 -0.70 -11.40 16.27
C LEU A 92 -0.44 -9.98 15.81
N LYS A 93 0.18 -9.18 16.65
CA LYS A 93 0.43 -7.76 16.36
C LYS A 93 1.53 -7.55 15.35
N GLU A 94 2.45 -8.50 15.23
CA GLU A 94 3.61 -8.42 14.34
C GLU A 94 4.01 -9.81 13.83
N PHE A 95 4.67 -9.84 12.69
CA PHE A 95 5.28 -11.03 12.11
C PHE A 95 6.64 -10.66 11.49
N GLU A 96 7.69 -11.39 11.88
CA GLU A 96 9.08 -11.15 11.46
C GLU A 96 9.53 -9.67 11.63
N GLY A 97 9.14 -9.06 12.75
CA GLY A 97 9.46 -7.65 13.04
C GLY A 97 8.65 -6.62 12.25
N LYS A 98 7.66 -7.04 11.47
CA LYS A 98 6.74 -6.17 10.73
C LYS A 98 5.38 -6.15 11.42
N LYS A 99 4.85 -4.96 11.69
CA LYS A 99 3.52 -4.81 12.30
C LYS A 99 2.43 -5.14 11.29
N LEU A 100 1.34 -5.75 11.77
CA LEU A 100 0.12 -5.89 10.99
C LEU A 100 -0.74 -4.64 11.19
N VAL A 101 -1.04 -3.95 10.09
CA VAL A 101 -1.80 -2.69 10.12
C VAL A 101 -3.02 -2.79 9.22
N SER A 102 -4.19 -2.48 9.77
CA SER A 102 -5.43 -2.43 9.00
C SER A 102 -5.42 -1.23 8.05
N VAL A 103 -5.79 -1.46 6.78
CA VAL A 103 -5.90 -0.38 5.80
C VAL A 103 -7.09 0.54 6.06
N THR A 104 -8.03 0.14 6.92
CA THR A 104 -9.17 0.96 7.37
C THR A 104 -8.86 1.87 8.54
N LYS A 105 -7.64 1.78 9.09
CA LYS A 105 -7.22 2.62 10.23
C LYS A 105 -7.23 4.09 9.84
N GLU A 106 -7.86 4.91 10.67
CA GLU A 106 -7.80 6.36 10.53
C GLU A 106 -6.36 6.88 10.64
N GLY A 107 -6.01 7.84 9.79
CA GLY A 107 -4.67 8.43 9.78
C GLY A 107 -3.56 7.48 9.29
N LEU A 108 -3.91 6.39 8.58
CA LEU A 108 -2.90 5.53 7.99
C LEU A 108 -2.06 6.31 6.98
N GLU A 109 -0.80 6.50 7.32
CA GLU A 109 0.21 7.07 6.44
C GLU A 109 0.89 5.95 5.66
N LEU A 110 0.77 5.98 4.35
CA LEU A 110 1.48 5.07 3.47
C LEU A 110 2.83 5.68 3.10
N PRO A 111 3.90 4.88 3.03
CA PRO A 111 5.18 5.35 2.54
C PRO A 111 5.01 6.01 1.17
N GLU A 112 5.67 7.14 0.98
CA GLU A 112 5.69 7.78 -0.34
C GLU A 112 6.57 6.96 -1.27
N ASP A 113 6.08 6.76 -2.50
CA ASP A 113 6.88 6.14 -3.54
C ASP A 113 7.92 7.16 -4.02
N GLU A 114 9.20 6.85 -3.83
CA GLU A 114 10.32 7.68 -4.30
C GLU A 114 10.25 7.93 -5.80
N ASP A 115 9.76 6.96 -6.56
CA ASP A 115 9.60 7.10 -8.00
C ASP A 115 8.42 8.02 -8.36
N GLU A 116 7.35 8.02 -7.59
CA GLU A 116 6.26 9.00 -7.72
C GLU A 116 6.71 10.42 -7.34
N LYS A 117 7.49 10.55 -6.28
CA LYS A 117 8.13 11.83 -5.93
C LYS A 117 8.99 12.36 -7.09
N LYS A 118 9.86 11.54 -7.64
CA LYS A 118 10.70 11.90 -8.77
C LYS A 118 9.87 12.29 -9.99
N LYS A 119 8.83 11.55 -10.32
CA LYS A 119 7.89 11.86 -11.41
C LYS A 119 7.15 13.17 -11.17
N TYR A 120 6.72 13.45 -9.94
CA TYR A 120 6.03 14.68 -9.58
C TYR A 120 6.97 15.89 -9.69
N VAL A 121 8.19 15.79 -9.17
CA VAL A 121 9.22 16.83 -9.26
C VAL A 121 9.59 17.09 -10.72
N PHE A 122 9.83 16.03 -11.52
CA PHE A 122 10.16 16.13 -12.94
C PHE A 122 9.03 16.78 -13.75
N ARG A 123 7.77 16.40 -13.49
CA ARG A 123 6.60 16.98 -14.13
C ARG A 123 6.44 18.46 -13.81
N ASN A 124 6.60 18.85 -12.55
CA ASN A 124 6.57 20.26 -12.15
C ASN A 124 7.73 21.07 -12.75
N TYR A 125 8.91 20.47 -12.86
CA TYR A 125 10.05 21.08 -13.51
C TYR A 125 9.79 21.32 -15.02
N GLN A 126 9.21 20.36 -15.71
CA GLN A 126 8.79 20.53 -17.11
C GLN A 126 7.71 21.63 -17.28
N TYR A 127 6.73 21.71 -16.38
CA TYR A 127 5.75 22.81 -16.41
C TYR A 127 6.42 24.17 -16.21
N SER A 128 7.35 24.28 -15.28
CA SER A 128 8.08 25.52 -15.02
C SER A 128 8.91 25.97 -16.22
N ILE A 129 9.63 25.05 -16.89
CA ILE A 129 10.39 25.34 -18.11
C ILE A 129 9.45 25.76 -19.24
N HIS A 130 8.34 25.05 -19.43
CA HIS A 130 7.38 25.38 -20.49
C HIS A 130 6.80 26.79 -20.30
N PHE A 131 6.43 27.14 -19.07
CA PHE A 131 5.90 28.45 -18.70
C PHE A 131 6.93 29.56 -18.99
N SER A 132 8.19 29.35 -18.57
CA SER A 132 9.28 30.31 -18.83
C SER A 132 9.56 30.50 -20.33
N LEU A 133 9.47 29.44 -21.13
CA LEU A 133 9.64 29.52 -22.59
C LEU A 133 8.49 30.27 -23.27
N VAL A 134 7.25 30.11 -22.77
CA VAL A 134 6.07 30.81 -23.29
C VAL A 134 6.17 32.30 -22.98
N ASP A 135 6.59 32.68 -21.77
CA ASP A 135 6.78 34.07 -21.39
C ASP A 135 7.93 34.72 -22.18
N ALA A 136 9.03 34.02 -22.35
CA ALA A 136 10.17 34.50 -23.18
C ALA A 136 9.76 34.77 -24.65
N LYS A 137 8.87 33.90 -25.21
CA LYS A 137 8.31 34.10 -26.56
C LYS A 137 7.38 35.32 -26.64
N LYS A 138 6.55 35.54 -25.60
CA LYS A 138 5.66 36.72 -25.49
C LYS A 138 6.49 38.02 -25.44
N ILE A 139 7.55 38.06 -24.63
CA ILE A 139 8.43 39.22 -24.51
C ILE A 139 9.11 39.53 -25.85
N LYS A 140 9.66 38.52 -26.55
CA LYS A 140 10.27 38.70 -27.87
C LYS A 140 9.28 39.21 -28.93
N LYS A 141 8.01 38.80 -28.86
CA LYS A 141 6.98 39.24 -29.78
C LYS A 141 6.60 40.71 -29.56
N ASN A 142 6.52 41.12 -28.29
CA ASN A 142 6.23 42.51 -27.93
C ASN A 142 7.37 43.46 -28.28
N THR A 143 8.63 43.04 -28.03
CA THR A 143 9.82 43.87 -28.38
C THR A 143 9.92 44.10 -29.89
N LYS A 144 9.59 43.10 -30.73
CA LYS A 144 9.56 43.29 -32.19
C LYS A 144 8.46 44.24 -32.66
N HIS A 145 7.38 44.36 -31.91
CA HIS A 145 6.29 45.27 -32.24
C HIS A 145 6.68 46.74 -31.96
N TYR A 146 7.40 47.01 -30.88
CA TYR A 146 7.90 48.33 -30.55
C TYR A 146 9.14 48.76 -31.40
N ALA A 147 9.88 47.84 -31.96
CA ALA A 147 11.02 48.15 -32.83
C ALA A 147 10.64 48.50 -34.29
N LYS A 148 9.34 48.35 -34.66
CA LYS A 148 8.78 48.68 -35.99
C LYS A 148 7.96 49.97 -36.01
N SER A 149 7.84 50.64 -34.91
CA SER A 149 7.27 51.97 -34.76
C SER A 149 8.36 52.98 -34.49
#